data_97a08895d2a62b12c5e627ba1ecac44e
#
_entry.id   97a08895d2a62b12c5e627ba1ecac44e
#
_cell.length_a   1.000
_cell.length_b   1.000
_cell.length_c   1.000
_cell.angle_alpha   90.00
_cell.angle_beta   90.00
_cell.angle_gamma   90.00
#
_symmetry.space_group_name_H-M   'P 1'
#
loop_
_entity.id
_entity.type
_entity.pdbx_description
1 polymer ?
#
loop_
_entity_poly.entity_id
_entity_poly.type
_entity_poly.pdbx_seq_one_letter_code
_entity_poly.pdbx_strand_id
1 'polypeptide(L)'
;YLWPWGPGWAWEDFDTYFAAEKNALPLWGNQLWAIPRGQNTEFYPRSMLKQVRITAEETAFKRARNANEFFVPQKLQDTLSIPLLTQDNLTAKLLEEASSTPTAVRAFPEGPARILEGRDRDQVLKKMMWQSDNFLAEQILLQVNYQRTGNLVDQNGSTALATAFFPFWKEKTRWVDGSGLSRYNLMSPLSIVQALEALYDFQPYESLKDFFPAGGQRGTLKNRYKNSEGPPYVYAKTGSMGQVYCLSGYLETDAGKTLIFSAMYNNFTQPTALVIQEIENKLKTLKSEY
;
A
#
# COMPACT_ATOMS: atom_id res chain seq x y z
N TYR A 1 -15.36 -12.26 -12.48
CA TYR A 1 -14.37 -11.33 -13.03
C TYR A 1 -13.89 -10.39 -11.91
N LEU A 2 -12.60 -10.39 -11.63
CA LEU A 2 -12.00 -9.49 -10.65
C LEU A 2 -11.72 -8.14 -11.33
N TRP A 3 -12.29 -7.07 -10.81
CA TRP A 3 -11.94 -5.73 -11.28
C TRP A 3 -10.50 -5.42 -10.85
N PRO A 4 -9.60 -5.08 -11.78
CA PRO A 4 -8.19 -4.85 -11.46
C PRO A 4 -7.98 -3.62 -10.58
N TRP A 5 -8.89 -2.64 -10.64
CA TRP A 5 -8.86 -1.41 -9.88
C TRP A 5 -10.04 -1.28 -8.93
N GLY A 6 -9.87 -0.49 -7.87
CA GLY A 6 -10.94 -0.16 -6.94
C GLY A 6 -11.87 0.95 -7.46
N PRO A 7 -13.15 0.96 -7.04
CA PRO A 7 -14.05 2.07 -7.35
C PRO A 7 -13.55 3.37 -6.71
N GLY A 8 -13.61 4.47 -7.48
CA GLY A 8 -13.16 5.79 -7.02
C GLY A 8 -11.64 6.01 -7.09
N TRP A 9 -10.89 5.11 -7.72
CA TRP A 9 -9.50 5.37 -8.09
C TRP A 9 -9.46 6.38 -9.24
N ALA A 10 -8.47 7.28 -9.21
CA ALA A 10 -8.28 8.24 -10.27
C ALA A 10 -7.76 7.52 -11.53
N TRP A 11 -8.42 7.72 -12.66
CA TRP A 11 -8.07 7.05 -13.91
C TRP A 11 -6.71 7.48 -14.47
N GLU A 12 -6.27 8.67 -14.13
CA GLU A 12 -4.96 9.22 -14.51
C GLU A 12 -3.79 8.55 -13.80
N ASP A 13 -4.04 7.82 -12.70
CA ASP A 13 -3.01 7.10 -11.94
C ASP A 13 -2.64 5.74 -12.57
N PHE A 14 -3.17 5.40 -13.74
CA PHE A 14 -3.06 4.08 -14.38
C PHE A 14 -1.61 3.60 -14.61
N ASP A 15 -0.66 4.50 -14.71
CA ASP A 15 0.77 4.21 -14.90
C ASP A 15 1.65 4.65 -13.72
N THR A 16 1.04 4.96 -12.57
CA THR A 16 1.79 5.27 -11.36
C THR A 16 2.08 4.00 -10.54
N TYR A 17 3.27 3.94 -9.94
CA TYR A 17 3.74 2.76 -9.20
C TYR A 17 2.79 2.28 -8.09
N PHE A 18 2.01 3.19 -7.52
CA PHE A 18 1.11 2.90 -6.41
C PHE A 18 -0.27 2.37 -6.85
N ALA A 19 -0.57 2.37 -8.16
CA ALA A 19 -1.86 1.95 -8.71
C ALA A 19 -1.78 0.60 -9.45
N ALA A 20 -0.92 -0.31 -8.98
CA ALA A 20 -0.80 -1.64 -9.57
C ALA A 20 -2.12 -2.41 -9.50
N GLU A 21 -2.46 -3.08 -10.61
CA GLU A 21 -3.67 -3.90 -10.72
C GLU A 21 -3.63 -5.07 -9.75
N LYS A 22 -4.76 -5.35 -9.10
CA LYS A 22 -4.94 -6.53 -8.27
C LYS A 22 -5.42 -7.72 -9.09
N ASN A 23 -4.94 -8.92 -8.78
CA ASN A 23 -5.40 -10.15 -9.41
C ASN A 23 -5.28 -11.36 -8.47
N ALA A 24 -5.79 -12.51 -8.92
CA ALA A 24 -5.82 -13.73 -8.12
C ALA A 24 -4.43 -14.37 -7.91
N LEU A 25 -3.49 -14.17 -8.82
CA LEU A 25 -2.13 -14.70 -8.76
C LEU A 25 -1.13 -13.61 -9.17
N PRO A 26 -0.77 -12.71 -8.23
CA PRO A 26 0.16 -11.63 -8.52
C PRO A 26 1.60 -12.14 -8.63
N LEU A 27 2.29 -11.68 -9.65
CA LEU A 27 3.71 -11.96 -9.86
C LEU A 27 4.45 -10.64 -10.09
N TRP A 28 5.66 -10.51 -9.57
CA TRP A 28 6.48 -9.28 -9.66
C TRP A 28 5.78 -8.02 -9.08
N GLY A 29 4.80 -8.19 -8.20
CA GLY A 29 3.95 -7.11 -7.71
C GLY A 29 3.06 -6.49 -8.79
N ASN A 30 2.80 -7.23 -9.89
CA ASN A 30 2.10 -6.76 -11.08
C ASN A 30 2.71 -5.48 -11.69
N GLN A 31 4.05 -5.38 -11.62
CA GLN A 31 4.80 -4.20 -12.10
C GLN A 31 5.99 -4.62 -12.95
N LEU A 32 6.33 -3.75 -13.92
CA LEU A 32 7.63 -3.75 -14.56
C LEU A 32 8.58 -2.89 -13.73
N TRP A 33 9.69 -3.46 -13.34
CA TRP A 33 10.77 -2.80 -12.61
C TRP A 33 11.90 -2.41 -13.55
N ALA A 34 12.37 -1.18 -13.45
CA ALA A 34 13.54 -0.65 -14.14
C ALA A 34 14.61 -0.31 -13.09
N ILE A 35 15.71 -1.03 -13.10
CA ILE A 35 16.78 -0.97 -12.10
C ILE A 35 18.05 -0.46 -12.74
N PRO A 36 18.55 0.74 -12.41
CA PRO A 36 19.80 1.26 -12.95
C PRO A 36 21.00 0.41 -12.46
N ARG A 37 21.89 0.08 -13.40
CA ARG A 37 23.14 -0.65 -13.17
C ARG A 37 24.28 0.04 -13.90
N GLY A 38 24.85 1.05 -13.28
CA GLY A 38 25.86 1.90 -13.92
C GLY A 38 25.29 2.66 -15.12
N GLN A 39 25.79 2.35 -16.32
CA GLN A 39 25.30 2.95 -17.57
C GLN A 39 24.10 2.21 -18.20
N ASN A 40 23.74 1.05 -17.67
CA ASN A 40 22.66 0.21 -18.18
C ASN A 40 21.47 0.20 -17.24
N THR A 41 20.31 -0.19 -17.76
CA THR A 41 19.09 -0.43 -16.98
C THR A 41 18.66 -1.88 -17.16
N GLU A 42 18.47 -2.59 -16.06
CA GLU A 42 17.89 -3.93 -16.05
C GLU A 42 16.37 -3.83 -15.83
N PHE A 43 15.64 -4.74 -16.51
CA PHE A 43 14.18 -4.78 -16.43
C PHE A 43 13.71 -6.15 -15.93
N TYR A 44 12.71 -6.12 -15.03
CA TYR A 44 12.06 -7.32 -14.50
C TYR A 44 10.55 -7.13 -14.43
N PRO A 45 9.74 -8.10 -14.90
CA PRO A 45 10.14 -9.40 -15.48
C PRO A 45 10.79 -9.23 -16.85
N ARG A 46 11.72 -10.12 -17.18
CA ARG A 46 12.47 -10.08 -18.47
C ARG A 46 11.59 -10.38 -19.68
N SER A 47 10.51 -11.12 -19.48
CA SER A 47 9.51 -11.38 -20.52
C SER A 47 8.87 -10.11 -21.09
N MET A 48 9.00 -8.96 -20.40
CA MET A 48 8.50 -7.65 -20.85
C MET A 48 9.52 -6.84 -21.66
N LEU A 49 10.75 -7.32 -21.84
CA LEU A 49 11.82 -6.55 -22.52
C LEU A 49 11.45 -6.09 -23.94
N LYS A 50 10.69 -6.91 -24.69
CA LYS A 50 10.27 -6.56 -26.05
C LYS A 50 9.29 -5.39 -26.12
N GLN A 51 8.65 -5.07 -24.99
CA GLN A 51 7.67 -3.98 -24.83
C GLN A 51 8.32 -2.69 -24.31
N VAL A 52 9.62 -2.73 -23.95
CA VAL A 52 10.35 -1.58 -23.44
C VAL A 52 10.98 -0.78 -24.57
N ARG A 53 10.73 0.52 -24.58
CA ARG A 53 11.34 1.51 -25.48
C ARG A 53 12.11 2.53 -24.66
N ILE A 54 13.42 2.56 -24.81
CA ILE A 54 14.25 3.60 -24.20
C ILE A 54 14.28 4.80 -25.13
N THR A 55 13.97 5.97 -24.61
CA THR A 55 13.88 7.21 -25.41
C THR A 55 14.50 8.39 -24.67
N ALA A 56 15.15 9.28 -25.44
CA ALA A 56 15.72 10.51 -24.91
C ALA A 56 14.65 11.62 -24.67
N GLU A 57 13.49 11.47 -25.29
CA GLU A 57 12.40 12.45 -25.23
C GLU A 57 11.61 12.36 -23.90
N GLU A 58 11.60 11.19 -23.27
CA GLU A 58 10.87 10.98 -22.02
C GLU A 58 11.69 11.38 -20.79
N THR A 59 11.06 12.10 -19.90
CA THR A 59 11.62 12.51 -18.60
C THR A 59 11.09 11.66 -17.44
N ALA A 60 10.05 10.85 -17.69
CA ALA A 60 9.41 9.98 -16.71
C ALA A 60 9.16 8.58 -17.29
N PHE A 61 9.14 7.56 -16.43
CA PHE A 61 8.74 6.22 -16.80
C PHE A 61 7.23 6.19 -17.03
N LYS A 62 6.80 5.77 -18.23
CA LYS A 62 5.39 5.75 -18.64
C LYS A 62 4.99 4.43 -19.26
N ARG A 63 3.70 4.13 -19.22
CA ARG A 63 3.09 3.01 -19.94
C ARG A 63 1.99 3.51 -20.86
N ALA A 64 1.81 2.88 -22.02
CA ALA A 64 0.64 3.10 -22.84
C ALA A 64 -0.64 2.72 -22.07
N ARG A 65 -1.72 3.48 -22.24
CA ARG A 65 -2.94 3.30 -21.44
C ARG A 65 -3.56 1.91 -21.57
N ASN A 66 -3.61 1.38 -22.78
CA ASN A 66 -4.34 0.14 -23.09
C ASN A 66 -3.41 -1.00 -23.53
N ALA A 67 -2.10 -0.87 -23.30
CA ALA A 67 -1.12 -1.87 -23.67
C ALA A 67 0.06 -1.90 -22.70
N ASN A 68 0.69 -3.06 -22.55
CA ASN A 68 1.97 -3.19 -21.88
C ASN A 68 3.09 -2.75 -22.83
N GLU A 69 3.13 -1.47 -23.18
CA GLU A 69 4.17 -0.80 -23.94
C GLU A 69 4.75 0.31 -23.05
N PHE A 70 6.06 0.24 -22.81
CA PHE A 70 6.71 1.06 -21.78
C PHE A 70 7.71 2.00 -22.39
N PHE A 71 7.66 3.26 -21.98
CA PHE A 71 8.56 4.33 -22.38
C PHE A 71 9.45 4.70 -21.20
N VAL A 72 10.75 4.49 -21.36
CA VAL A 72 11.72 4.59 -20.27
C VAL A 72 12.71 5.70 -20.60
N PRO A 73 12.96 6.65 -19.67
CA PRO A 73 14.02 7.63 -19.84
C PRO A 73 15.38 6.96 -20.06
N GLN A 74 16.18 7.55 -20.94
CA GLN A 74 17.52 7.04 -21.24
C GLN A 74 18.44 6.95 -20.01
N LYS A 75 18.21 7.85 -19.03
CA LYS A 75 18.97 7.87 -17.76
C LYS A 75 18.03 7.76 -16.59
N LEU A 76 18.18 6.69 -15.82
CA LEU A 76 17.52 6.51 -14.53
C LEU A 76 18.52 6.72 -13.40
N GLN A 77 18.14 7.49 -12.39
CA GLN A 77 18.92 7.67 -11.16
C GLN A 77 18.56 6.62 -10.11
N ASP A 78 17.27 6.29 -10.02
CA ASP A 78 16.70 5.39 -9.02
C ASP A 78 15.97 4.22 -9.67
N THR A 79 15.75 3.16 -8.88
CA THR A 79 14.85 2.08 -9.27
C THR A 79 13.44 2.60 -9.37
N LEU A 80 12.81 2.41 -10.53
CA LEU A 80 11.43 2.77 -10.80
C LEU A 80 10.60 1.54 -11.11
N SER A 81 9.30 1.63 -10.88
CA SER A 81 8.35 0.60 -11.27
C SER A 81 7.08 1.20 -11.85
N ILE A 82 6.42 0.45 -12.70
CA ILE A 82 5.20 0.86 -13.38
C ILE A 82 4.23 -0.31 -13.50
N PRO A 83 2.91 -0.11 -13.28
CA PRO A 83 1.92 -1.18 -13.34
C PRO A 83 1.88 -1.89 -14.68
N LEU A 84 1.74 -3.22 -14.65
CA LEU A 84 1.36 -4.04 -15.79
C LEU A 84 -0.16 -4.06 -15.93
N LEU A 85 -0.66 -4.10 -17.18
CA LEU A 85 -2.00 -4.57 -17.45
C LEU A 85 -2.01 -6.09 -17.31
N THR A 86 -2.73 -6.59 -16.31
CA THR A 86 -2.75 -8.00 -15.97
C THR A 86 -3.86 -8.72 -16.75
N GLN A 87 -3.48 -9.78 -17.46
CA GLN A 87 -4.38 -10.65 -18.21
C GLN A 87 -3.93 -12.10 -17.96
N ASP A 88 -4.83 -13.06 -18.14
CA ASP A 88 -4.54 -14.48 -17.86
C ASP A 88 -3.30 -14.99 -18.61
N ASN A 89 -3.15 -14.64 -19.88
CA ASN A 89 -1.99 -15.01 -20.68
C ASN A 89 -0.69 -14.38 -20.17
N LEU A 90 -0.75 -13.17 -19.64
CA LEU A 90 0.42 -12.54 -19.04
C LEU A 90 0.80 -13.24 -17.73
N THR A 91 -0.17 -13.55 -16.88
CA THR A 91 0.09 -14.28 -15.63
C THR A 91 0.78 -15.64 -15.90
N ALA A 92 0.29 -16.39 -16.90
CA ALA A 92 0.94 -17.64 -17.30
C ALA A 92 2.40 -17.43 -17.75
N LYS A 93 2.65 -16.42 -18.56
CA LYS A 93 3.99 -16.07 -19.04
C LYS A 93 4.95 -15.64 -17.91
N LEU A 94 4.45 -14.86 -16.96
CA LEU A 94 5.20 -14.43 -15.78
C LEU A 94 5.51 -15.63 -14.86
N LEU A 95 4.56 -16.56 -14.72
CA LEU A 95 4.76 -17.77 -13.94
C LEU A 95 5.78 -18.70 -14.60
N GLU A 96 5.76 -18.83 -15.92
CA GLU A 96 6.77 -19.58 -16.69
C GLU A 96 8.17 -19.00 -16.46
N GLU A 97 8.32 -17.67 -16.51
CA GLU A 97 9.60 -17.00 -16.21
C GLU A 97 10.05 -17.28 -14.77
N ALA A 98 9.15 -17.13 -13.80
CA ALA A 98 9.46 -17.27 -12.38
C ALA A 98 9.81 -18.72 -11.99
N SER A 99 9.14 -19.71 -12.61
CA SER A 99 9.31 -21.15 -12.29
C SER A 99 10.28 -21.88 -13.23
N SER A 100 10.66 -21.26 -14.35
CA SER A 100 11.40 -21.90 -15.46
C SER A 100 10.69 -23.16 -15.99
N THR A 101 9.36 -23.21 -15.87
CA THR A 101 8.54 -24.36 -16.28
C THR A 101 7.45 -23.91 -17.27
N PRO A 102 7.29 -24.57 -18.42
CA PRO A 102 6.23 -24.22 -19.35
C PRO A 102 4.85 -24.16 -18.69
N THR A 103 4.15 -23.07 -18.90
CA THR A 103 2.89 -22.77 -18.21
C THR A 103 1.77 -22.51 -19.22
N ALA A 104 0.58 -23.04 -18.96
CA ALA A 104 -0.62 -22.81 -19.78
C ALA A 104 -1.84 -22.53 -18.90
N VAL A 105 -2.71 -21.66 -19.39
CA VAL A 105 -4.00 -21.41 -18.76
C VAL A 105 -4.96 -22.55 -19.08
N ARG A 106 -5.59 -23.13 -18.05
CA ARG A 106 -6.58 -24.19 -18.17
C ARG A 106 -7.77 -23.90 -17.25
N ALA A 107 -8.90 -24.53 -17.52
CA ALA A 107 -10.02 -24.55 -16.60
C ALA A 107 -9.57 -25.15 -15.25
N PHE A 108 -10.13 -24.64 -14.15
CA PHE A 108 -9.82 -25.15 -12.81
C PHE A 108 -10.25 -26.63 -12.71
N PRO A 109 -9.35 -27.56 -12.34
CA PRO A 109 -9.71 -28.95 -12.21
C PRO A 109 -10.59 -29.17 -10.98
N GLU A 110 -11.56 -30.08 -11.11
CA GLU A 110 -12.30 -30.58 -9.95
C GLU A 110 -11.38 -31.48 -9.10
N GLY A 111 -11.44 -31.30 -7.78
CA GLY A 111 -10.69 -32.14 -6.85
C GLY A 111 -10.03 -31.36 -5.71
N PRO A 112 -9.32 -32.05 -4.81
CA PRO A 112 -8.68 -31.39 -3.69
C PRO A 112 -7.53 -30.50 -4.17
N ALA A 113 -7.55 -29.24 -3.71
CA ALA A 113 -6.47 -28.29 -3.95
C ALA A 113 -5.33 -28.47 -2.94
N ARG A 114 -4.09 -28.33 -3.41
CA ARG A 114 -2.91 -28.23 -2.54
C ARG A 114 -2.68 -26.77 -2.17
N ILE A 115 -2.59 -26.50 -0.89
CA ILE A 115 -2.23 -25.18 -0.38
C ILE A 115 -0.70 -25.06 -0.42
N LEU A 116 -0.20 -24.00 -1.04
CA LEU A 116 1.21 -23.62 -0.93
C LEU A 116 1.32 -22.51 0.11
N GLU A 117 2.18 -22.72 1.09
CA GLU A 117 2.47 -21.69 2.08
C GLU A 117 3.26 -20.55 1.44
N GLY A 118 2.84 -19.33 1.74
CA GLY A 118 3.47 -18.11 1.29
C GLY A 118 4.59 -17.63 2.22
N ARG A 119 4.90 -16.36 2.13
CA ARG A 119 5.84 -15.69 3.03
C ARG A 119 5.21 -15.50 4.42
N ASP A 120 6.07 -15.34 5.41
CA ASP A 120 5.66 -14.98 6.76
C ASP A 120 4.74 -13.74 6.75
N ARG A 121 3.59 -13.86 7.43
CA ARG A 121 2.55 -12.84 7.49
C ARG A 121 3.07 -11.50 8.00
N ASP A 122 3.85 -11.54 9.08
CA ASP A 122 4.31 -10.32 9.75
C ASP A 122 5.30 -9.55 8.89
N GLN A 123 6.14 -10.26 8.13
CA GLN A 123 7.04 -9.63 7.15
C GLN A 123 6.26 -8.91 6.04
N VAL A 124 5.18 -9.52 5.55
CA VAL A 124 4.32 -8.93 4.53
C VAL A 124 3.61 -7.69 5.08
N LEU A 125 3.03 -7.77 6.28
CA LEU A 125 2.36 -6.65 6.95
C LEU A 125 3.31 -5.50 7.26
N LYS A 126 4.52 -5.78 7.78
CA LYS A 126 5.56 -4.76 8.01
C LYS A 126 5.96 -4.06 6.72
N LYS A 127 6.19 -4.81 5.65
CA LYS A 127 6.51 -4.23 4.34
C LYS A 127 5.39 -3.32 3.85
N MET A 128 4.13 -3.78 3.89
CA MET A 128 2.96 -2.99 3.52
C MET A 128 2.89 -1.68 4.30
N MET A 129 3.02 -1.74 5.61
CA MET A 129 2.91 -0.57 6.49
C MET A 129 4.09 0.40 6.33
N TRP A 130 5.33 -0.11 6.34
CA TRP A 130 6.52 0.74 6.29
C TRP A 130 6.72 1.43 4.94
N GLN A 131 6.43 0.73 3.84
CA GLN A 131 6.57 1.26 2.48
C GLN A 131 5.28 1.93 1.97
N SER A 132 4.18 1.80 2.74
CA SER A 132 2.85 2.22 2.28
C SER A 132 2.48 1.56 0.95
N ASP A 133 2.68 0.24 0.88
CA ASP A 133 2.49 -0.55 -0.33
C ASP A 133 1.01 -0.82 -0.56
N ASN A 134 0.41 -0.06 -1.48
CA ASN A 134 -1.00 -0.13 -1.81
C ASN A 134 -1.38 -1.49 -2.42
N PHE A 135 -0.48 -2.06 -3.24
CA PHE A 135 -0.72 -3.35 -3.85
C PHE A 135 -0.83 -4.47 -2.82
N LEU A 136 0.06 -4.50 -1.83
CA LEU A 136 -0.04 -5.46 -0.73
C LEU A 136 -1.31 -5.27 0.08
N ALA A 137 -1.74 -4.02 0.33
CA ALA A 137 -2.97 -3.73 1.06
C ALA A 137 -4.22 -4.26 0.32
N GLU A 138 -4.28 -4.06 -1.00
CA GLU A 138 -5.35 -4.59 -1.84
C GLU A 138 -5.34 -6.12 -1.87
N GLN A 139 -4.18 -6.74 -2.02
CA GLN A 139 -4.06 -8.20 -2.04
C GLN A 139 -4.42 -8.85 -0.69
N ILE A 140 -4.07 -8.21 0.43
CA ILE A 140 -4.48 -8.68 1.76
C ILE A 140 -6.00 -8.58 1.91
N LEU A 141 -6.62 -7.49 1.47
CA LEU A 141 -8.08 -7.35 1.50
C LEU A 141 -8.76 -8.45 0.67
N LEU A 142 -8.24 -8.78 -0.52
CA LEU A 142 -8.74 -9.89 -1.33
C LEU A 142 -8.62 -11.23 -0.60
N GLN A 143 -7.49 -11.49 0.05
CA GLN A 143 -7.29 -12.73 0.82
C GLN A 143 -8.24 -12.83 2.01
N VAL A 144 -8.45 -11.75 2.75
CA VAL A 144 -9.40 -11.71 3.88
C VAL A 144 -10.83 -11.98 3.38
N ASN A 145 -11.23 -11.37 2.26
CA ASN A 145 -12.54 -11.62 1.64
C ASN A 145 -12.68 -13.08 1.23
N TYR A 146 -11.68 -13.65 0.56
CA TYR A 146 -11.70 -15.05 0.14
C TYR A 146 -11.81 -16.01 1.31
N GLN A 147 -11.06 -15.79 2.37
CA GLN A 147 -11.12 -16.63 3.58
C GLN A 147 -12.50 -16.63 4.24
N ARG A 148 -13.24 -15.52 4.13
CA ARG A 148 -14.57 -15.39 4.75
C ARG A 148 -15.72 -15.87 3.86
N THR A 149 -15.61 -15.68 2.56
CA THR A 149 -16.73 -15.84 1.62
C THR A 149 -16.51 -16.94 0.58
N GLY A 150 -15.29 -17.43 0.44
CA GLY A 150 -14.88 -18.31 -0.67
C GLY A 150 -14.76 -17.59 -2.02
N ASN A 151 -14.97 -16.27 -2.06
CA ASN A 151 -14.90 -15.45 -3.27
C ASN A 151 -13.85 -14.36 -3.15
N LEU A 152 -13.04 -14.23 -4.19
CA LEU A 152 -12.09 -13.10 -4.30
C LEU A 152 -12.81 -11.77 -4.56
N VAL A 153 -13.98 -11.84 -5.21
CA VAL A 153 -14.77 -10.67 -5.61
C VAL A 153 -15.98 -10.56 -4.70
N ASP A 154 -15.91 -9.64 -3.77
CA ASP A 154 -17.11 -9.18 -3.07
C ASP A 154 -17.20 -7.66 -3.25
N GLN A 155 -18.23 -7.22 -4.00
CA GLN A 155 -18.48 -5.80 -4.22
C GLN A 155 -18.82 -5.06 -2.93
N ASN A 156 -19.24 -5.78 -1.90
CA ASN A 156 -19.55 -5.25 -0.57
C ASN A 156 -18.59 -5.75 0.51
N GLY A 157 -17.47 -6.38 0.13
CA GLY A 157 -16.57 -7.07 1.06
C GLY A 157 -16.01 -6.15 2.15
N SER A 158 -15.60 -4.96 1.79
CA SER A 158 -15.11 -3.97 2.76
C SER A 158 -16.21 -3.54 3.74
N THR A 159 -17.45 -3.36 3.30
CA THR A 159 -18.58 -3.03 4.18
C THR A 159 -18.91 -4.20 5.12
N ALA A 160 -18.92 -5.42 4.62
CA ALA A 160 -19.13 -6.62 5.42
C ALA A 160 -18.00 -6.81 6.45
N LEU A 161 -16.75 -6.55 6.06
CA LEU A 161 -15.60 -6.58 6.96
C LEU A 161 -15.68 -5.46 8.02
N ALA A 162 -16.07 -4.25 7.64
CA ALA A 162 -16.28 -3.16 8.58
C ALA A 162 -17.29 -3.52 9.67
N THR A 163 -18.44 -4.08 9.27
CA THR A 163 -19.47 -4.54 10.21
C THR A 163 -18.97 -5.67 11.11
N ALA A 164 -18.17 -6.58 10.59
CA ALA A 164 -17.70 -7.74 11.33
C ALA A 164 -16.56 -7.43 12.31
N PHE A 165 -15.60 -6.59 11.90
CA PHE A 165 -14.39 -6.30 12.68
C PHE A 165 -14.48 -5.03 13.51
N PHE A 166 -15.34 -4.09 13.12
CA PHE A 166 -15.51 -2.79 13.77
C PHE A 166 -16.97 -2.51 14.12
N PRO A 167 -17.68 -3.43 14.81
CA PRO A 167 -19.07 -3.22 15.19
C PRO A 167 -19.26 -2.03 16.15
N PHE A 168 -18.16 -1.57 16.77
CA PHE A 168 -18.10 -0.45 17.68
C PHE A 168 -17.94 0.91 16.99
N TRP A 169 -17.77 0.98 15.66
CA TRP A 169 -17.73 2.26 14.96
C TRP A 169 -19.04 3.01 15.15
N LYS A 170 -18.97 4.09 15.93
CA LYS A 170 -20.13 4.89 16.32
C LYS A 170 -20.63 5.80 15.21
N GLU A 171 -19.73 6.15 14.29
CA GLU A 171 -20.01 7.01 13.15
C GLU A 171 -20.18 6.21 11.88
N LYS A 172 -20.96 6.74 10.94
CA LYS A 172 -21.06 6.12 9.62
C LYS A 172 -19.73 6.22 8.93
N THR A 173 -19.12 5.07 8.66
CA THR A 173 -17.92 4.95 7.86
C THR A 173 -18.26 4.36 6.51
N ARG A 174 -17.49 4.70 5.50
CA ARG A 174 -17.50 4.03 4.21
C ARG A 174 -16.08 3.55 3.93
N TRP A 175 -15.90 2.26 3.98
CA TRP A 175 -14.64 1.60 3.65
C TRP A 175 -14.79 0.90 2.31
N VAL A 176 -13.96 1.22 1.31
CA VAL A 176 -14.13 0.81 -0.08
C VAL A 176 -13.01 -0.11 -0.55
N ASP A 177 -11.75 0.19 -0.16
CA ASP A 177 -10.57 -0.53 -0.61
C ASP A 177 -9.54 -0.74 0.51
N GLY A 178 -8.53 -1.56 0.24
CA GLY A 178 -7.48 -1.85 1.22
C GLY A 178 -6.39 -0.78 1.27
N SER A 179 -6.14 -0.12 0.15
CA SER A 179 -5.03 0.83 -0.02
C SER A 179 -5.32 2.24 0.47
N GLY A 180 -6.58 2.62 0.50
CA GLY A 180 -6.99 4.01 0.73
C GLY A 180 -6.91 4.90 -0.51
N LEU A 181 -6.65 4.34 -1.71
CA LEU A 181 -6.65 5.11 -2.97
C LEU A 181 -8.05 5.60 -3.36
N SER A 182 -9.08 4.86 -2.96
CA SER A 182 -10.45 5.22 -3.27
C SER A 182 -10.83 6.55 -2.61
N ARG A 183 -11.24 7.52 -3.42
CA ARG A 183 -11.84 8.78 -2.95
C ARG A 183 -13.22 8.59 -2.32
N TYR A 184 -13.76 7.36 -2.36
CA TYR A 184 -15.03 6.99 -1.74
C TYR A 184 -14.87 6.45 -0.32
N ASN A 185 -13.64 6.28 0.18
CA ASN A 185 -13.41 6.02 1.59
C ASN A 185 -13.79 7.27 2.40
N LEU A 186 -14.68 7.09 3.38
CA LEU A 186 -15.11 8.15 4.29
C LEU A 186 -14.96 7.64 5.72
N MET A 187 -14.05 8.23 6.45
CA MET A 187 -13.75 7.88 7.85
C MET A 187 -13.52 9.15 8.65
N SER A 188 -13.99 9.16 9.90
CA SER A 188 -13.66 10.24 10.83
C SER A 188 -12.35 9.94 11.58
N PRO A 189 -11.69 10.96 12.16
CA PRO A 189 -10.57 10.73 13.07
C PRO A 189 -10.94 9.77 14.22
N LEU A 190 -12.16 9.87 14.73
CA LEU A 190 -12.63 8.99 15.81
C LEU A 190 -12.73 7.54 15.40
N SER A 191 -13.23 7.25 14.18
CA SER A 191 -13.28 5.85 13.67
C SER A 191 -11.89 5.25 13.54
N ILE A 192 -10.88 6.02 13.13
CA ILE A 192 -9.49 5.54 13.06
C ILE A 192 -8.90 5.33 14.46
N VAL A 193 -9.16 6.25 15.41
CA VAL A 193 -8.72 6.08 16.81
C VAL A 193 -9.32 4.80 17.41
N GLN A 194 -10.61 4.53 17.19
CA GLN A 194 -11.26 3.30 17.66
C GLN A 194 -10.65 2.03 17.04
N ALA A 195 -10.27 2.07 15.76
CA ALA A 195 -9.58 0.94 15.11
C ALA A 195 -8.18 0.73 15.69
N LEU A 196 -7.43 1.81 15.96
CA LEU A 196 -6.12 1.75 16.60
C LEU A 196 -6.20 1.27 18.05
N GLU A 197 -7.23 1.66 18.80
CA GLU A 197 -7.51 1.18 20.16
C GLU A 197 -7.77 -0.34 20.14
N ALA A 198 -8.62 -0.81 19.23
CA ALA A 198 -8.85 -2.24 19.06
C ALA A 198 -7.58 -3.03 18.72
N LEU A 199 -6.66 -2.47 17.93
CA LEU A 199 -5.36 -3.09 17.67
C LEU A 199 -4.47 -3.08 18.92
N TYR A 200 -4.51 -2.02 19.71
CA TYR A 200 -3.76 -1.89 20.96
C TYR A 200 -4.19 -2.93 22.00
N ASP A 201 -5.50 -3.22 22.05
CA ASP A 201 -6.06 -4.24 22.95
C ASP A 201 -5.84 -5.67 22.45
N PHE A 202 -5.67 -5.82 21.12
CA PHE A 202 -5.56 -7.14 20.48
C PHE A 202 -4.19 -7.82 20.71
N GLN A 203 -3.10 -7.04 20.81
CA GLN A 203 -1.74 -7.59 20.93
C GLN A 203 -0.81 -6.68 21.76
N PRO A 204 0.29 -7.22 22.33
CA PRO A 204 1.25 -6.43 23.09
C PRO A 204 1.77 -5.23 22.29
N TYR A 205 1.78 -4.05 22.92
CA TYR A 205 2.14 -2.79 22.27
C TYR A 205 3.53 -2.82 21.63
N GLU A 206 4.52 -3.46 22.28
CA GLU A 206 5.87 -3.61 21.73
C GLU A 206 5.89 -4.34 20.37
N SER A 207 5.05 -5.37 20.23
CA SER A 207 4.88 -6.06 18.94
C SER A 207 4.08 -5.23 17.96
N LEU A 208 3.05 -4.52 18.43
CA LEU A 208 2.17 -3.70 17.58
C LEU A 208 2.93 -2.54 16.93
N LYS A 209 3.72 -1.79 17.71
CA LYS A 209 4.46 -0.63 17.20
C LYS A 209 5.49 -1.00 16.12
N ASP A 210 5.95 -2.26 16.10
CA ASP A 210 6.90 -2.73 15.10
C ASP A 210 6.30 -2.87 13.69
N PHE A 211 4.98 -2.92 13.56
CA PHE A 211 4.31 -2.85 12.26
C PHE A 211 4.25 -1.43 11.68
N PHE A 212 4.37 -0.40 12.51
CA PHE A 212 4.21 0.99 12.06
C PHE A 212 5.54 1.61 11.59
N PRO A 213 5.50 2.55 10.62
CA PRO A 213 6.58 3.50 10.40
C PRO A 213 6.92 4.23 11.70
N ALA A 214 8.21 4.45 11.95
CA ALA A 214 8.70 5.08 13.17
C ALA A 214 9.46 6.38 12.87
N GLY A 215 9.13 7.42 13.61
CA GLY A 215 9.70 8.75 13.44
C GLY A 215 11.22 8.76 13.55
N GLY A 216 11.92 9.33 12.56
CA GLY A 216 13.37 9.39 12.52
C GLY A 216 14.09 8.06 12.27
N GLN A 217 13.38 6.94 12.14
CA GLN A 217 14.00 5.62 12.10
C GLN A 217 13.64 4.79 10.85
N ARG A 218 12.35 4.54 10.59
CA ARG A 218 11.95 3.62 9.53
C ARG A 218 10.66 3.99 8.81
N GLY A 219 10.50 3.41 7.63
CA GLY A 219 9.33 3.57 6.79
C GLY A 219 9.14 5.00 6.29
N THR A 220 7.91 5.40 6.05
CA THR A 220 7.56 6.73 5.53
C THR A 220 7.90 7.87 6.50
N LEU A 221 8.20 7.57 7.76
CA LEU A 221 8.55 8.56 8.79
C LEU A 221 10.05 8.68 9.06
N LYS A 222 10.91 7.93 8.37
CA LYS A 222 12.35 7.87 8.67
C LYS A 222 13.07 9.23 8.67
N ASN A 223 12.58 10.19 7.92
CA ASN A 223 13.16 11.52 7.79
C ASN A 223 12.39 12.62 8.54
N ARG A 224 11.32 12.25 9.27
CA ARG A 224 10.42 13.17 9.96
C ARG A 224 10.16 12.72 11.39
N TYR A 225 9.56 13.57 12.20
CA TYR A 225 9.20 13.26 13.60
C TYR A 225 10.40 12.70 14.38
N LYS A 226 11.57 13.27 14.14
CA LYS A 226 12.81 12.82 14.80
C LYS A 226 12.79 13.23 16.28
N ASN A 227 13.17 12.28 17.14
CA ASN A 227 13.57 12.61 18.50
C ASN A 227 15.03 13.12 18.46
N SER A 228 15.33 14.19 19.17
CA SER A 228 16.70 14.71 19.28
C SER A 228 17.59 13.72 20.02
N GLU A 229 17.04 13.06 21.03
CA GLU A 229 17.71 12.07 21.85
C GLU A 229 16.75 10.92 22.16
N GLY A 230 17.24 9.69 22.09
CA GLY A 230 16.47 8.51 22.46
C GLY A 230 15.66 7.85 21.31
N PRO A 231 14.76 6.93 21.67
CA PRO A 231 13.97 6.17 20.70
C PRO A 231 12.93 7.03 19.97
N PRO A 232 12.36 6.55 18.86
CA PRO A 232 11.21 7.19 18.24
C PRO A 232 10.07 7.41 19.22
N TYR A 233 9.40 8.56 19.10
CA TYR A 233 8.21 8.87 19.91
C TYR A 233 6.91 8.81 19.12
N VAL A 234 6.97 8.64 17.78
CA VAL A 234 5.80 8.49 16.90
C VAL A 234 5.90 7.20 16.12
N TYR A 235 4.89 6.37 16.21
CA TYR A 235 4.69 5.14 15.45
C TYR A 235 3.35 5.27 14.71
N ALA A 236 3.39 5.67 13.42
CA ALA A 236 2.18 6.07 12.74
C ALA A 236 2.20 5.79 11.24
N LYS A 237 1.00 5.60 10.66
CA LYS A 237 0.78 5.45 9.23
C LYS A 237 0.40 6.80 8.61
N THR A 238 1.07 7.14 7.52
CA THR A 238 0.73 8.27 6.68
C THR A 238 -0.31 7.90 5.62
N GLY A 239 -1.16 8.87 5.25
CA GLY A 239 -1.99 8.84 4.05
C GLY A 239 -1.83 10.16 3.31
N SER A 240 -1.63 10.12 1.98
CA SER A 240 -1.47 11.34 1.19
C SER A 240 -2.10 11.18 -0.18
N MET A 241 -2.94 12.13 -0.54
CA MET A 241 -3.49 12.32 -1.88
C MET A 241 -3.49 13.82 -2.19
N GLY A 242 -3.87 14.19 -3.40
CA GLY A 242 -4.03 15.61 -3.74
C GLY A 242 -4.94 16.33 -2.72
N GLN A 243 -4.39 17.32 -2.00
CA GLN A 243 -5.09 18.14 -0.99
C GLN A 243 -5.62 17.36 0.23
N VAL A 244 -5.08 16.16 0.50
CA VAL A 244 -5.40 15.36 1.68
C VAL A 244 -4.09 14.87 2.29
N TYR A 245 -3.93 15.04 3.60
CA TYR A 245 -2.85 14.45 4.36
C TYR A 245 -3.36 13.95 5.71
N CYS A 246 -3.04 12.71 6.02
CA CYS A 246 -3.43 12.06 7.26
C CYS A 246 -2.21 11.43 7.95
N LEU A 247 -2.22 11.45 9.27
CA LEU A 247 -1.28 10.74 10.11
C LEU A 247 -2.02 10.17 11.32
N SER A 248 -1.96 8.85 11.52
CA SER A 248 -2.67 8.20 12.62
C SER A 248 -1.83 7.08 13.21
N GLY A 249 -1.84 6.91 14.52
CA GLY A 249 -1.04 5.91 15.20
C GLY A 249 -0.87 6.19 16.69
N TYR A 250 0.34 5.93 17.18
CA TYR A 250 0.71 5.97 18.60
C TYR A 250 1.81 7.00 18.85
N LEU A 251 1.68 7.73 19.95
CA LEU A 251 2.63 8.73 20.43
C LEU A 251 3.09 8.33 21.84
N GLU A 252 4.40 8.16 22.04
CA GLU A 252 5.00 7.95 23.36
C GLU A 252 5.37 9.29 23.97
N THR A 253 4.88 9.57 25.18
CA THR A 253 5.10 10.85 25.89
C THR A 253 6.31 10.80 26.81
N ASP A 254 6.80 11.97 27.23
CA ASP A 254 7.91 12.09 28.16
C ASP A 254 7.59 11.52 29.57
N ALA A 255 6.31 11.45 29.93
CA ALA A 255 5.83 10.80 31.14
C ALA A 255 5.65 9.26 31.00
N GLY A 256 6.03 8.67 29.85
CA GLY A 256 5.94 7.23 29.61
C GLY A 256 4.53 6.73 29.28
N LYS A 257 3.60 7.61 28.89
CA LYS A 257 2.26 7.21 28.44
C LYS A 257 2.24 6.98 26.94
N THR A 258 1.33 6.13 26.47
CA THR A 258 1.01 5.98 25.05
C THR A 258 -0.28 6.68 24.73
N LEU A 259 -0.27 7.63 23.81
CA LEU A 259 -1.47 8.29 23.28
C LEU A 259 -1.79 7.73 21.91
N ILE A 260 -3.08 7.48 21.65
CA ILE A 260 -3.61 7.11 20.33
C ILE A 260 -4.12 8.38 19.65
N PHE A 261 -3.69 8.63 18.42
CA PHE A 261 -4.07 9.85 17.72
C PHE A 261 -4.45 9.63 16.25
N SER A 262 -5.25 10.53 15.70
CA SER A 262 -5.56 10.63 14.28
C SER A 262 -5.65 12.10 13.88
N ALA A 263 -4.76 12.54 13.00
CA ALA A 263 -4.76 13.86 12.39
C ALA A 263 -5.15 13.75 10.92
N MET A 264 -6.21 14.45 10.51
CA MET A 264 -6.72 14.46 9.14
C MET A 264 -6.86 15.89 8.65
N TYR A 265 -6.16 16.21 7.57
CA TYR A 265 -6.25 17.48 6.87
C TYR A 265 -6.79 17.26 5.48
N ASN A 266 -7.90 17.90 5.14
CA ASN A 266 -8.57 17.76 3.87
C ASN A 266 -8.77 19.14 3.22
N ASN A 267 -8.79 19.17 1.90
CA ASN A 267 -9.10 20.36 1.09
C ASN A 267 -8.21 21.59 1.40
N PHE A 268 -6.97 21.34 1.79
CA PHE A 268 -6.01 22.42 2.00
C PHE A 268 -5.37 22.86 0.66
N THR A 269 -5.02 24.14 0.56
CA THR A 269 -4.40 24.75 -0.64
C THR A 269 -2.92 25.07 -0.43
N GLN A 270 -2.44 25.07 0.82
CA GLN A 270 -1.04 25.29 1.13
C GLN A 270 -0.17 24.08 0.75
N PRO A 271 1.16 24.24 0.65
CA PRO A 271 2.07 23.12 0.47
C PRO A 271 1.93 22.07 1.57
N THR A 272 1.87 20.79 1.20
CA THR A 272 1.75 19.67 2.15
C THR A 272 2.82 19.67 3.23
N ALA A 273 4.02 20.20 2.94
CA ALA A 273 5.10 20.32 3.90
C ALA A 273 4.72 21.18 5.13
N LEU A 274 3.90 22.21 4.96
CA LEU A 274 3.43 23.05 6.06
C LEU A 274 2.42 22.31 6.95
N VAL A 275 1.52 21.53 6.34
CA VAL A 275 0.60 20.66 7.08
C VAL A 275 1.35 19.64 7.92
N ILE A 276 2.37 19.00 7.33
CA ILE A 276 3.20 18.03 8.05
C ILE A 276 3.92 18.70 9.22
N GLN A 277 4.47 19.89 9.02
CA GLN A 277 5.16 20.64 10.08
C GLN A 277 4.22 21.03 11.22
N GLU A 278 2.98 21.42 10.90
CA GLU A 278 1.96 21.74 11.90
C GLU A 278 1.64 20.50 12.76
N ILE A 279 1.43 19.33 12.13
CA ILE A 279 1.20 18.07 12.83
C ILE A 279 2.41 17.74 13.72
N GLU A 280 3.63 17.85 13.18
CA GLU A 280 4.87 17.57 13.94
C GLU A 280 4.98 18.45 15.18
N ASN A 281 4.68 19.75 15.07
CA ASN A 281 4.70 20.68 16.20
C ASN A 281 3.66 20.29 17.25
N LYS A 282 2.43 19.98 16.85
CA LYS A 282 1.37 19.53 17.78
C LYS A 282 1.76 18.24 18.50
N LEU A 283 2.33 17.25 17.80
CA LEU A 283 2.77 16.01 18.43
C LEU A 283 3.95 16.22 19.40
N LYS A 284 4.88 17.14 19.11
CA LYS A 284 5.93 17.52 20.05
C LYS A 284 5.38 18.16 21.32
N THR A 285 4.39 19.03 21.20
CA THR A 285 3.70 19.63 22.36
C THR A 285 3.02 18.54 23.19
N LEU A 286 2.22 17.66 22.58
CA LEU A 286 1.57 16.56 23.29
C LEU A 286 2.58 15.61 23.97
N LYS A 287 3.74 15.36 23.33
CA LYS A 287 4.80 14.55 23.92
C LYS A 287 5.30 15.11 25.25
N SER A 288 5.46 16.42 25.32
CA SER A 288 6.01 17.10 26.52
C SER A 288 4.98 17.42 27.58
N GLU A 289 3.69 17.57 27.23
CA GLU A 289 2.61 17.93 28.16
C GLU A 289 2.01 16.72 28.89
N TYR A 290 2.07 15.53 28.34
CA TYR A 290 1.47 14.31 28.87
C TYR A 290 2.51 13.28 29.28
#